data_82b3126ef4624c35035fdf00f8b31a2d
#
_entry.id   82b3126ef4624c35035fdf00f8b31a2d
#
_cell.length_a   1.000
_cell.length_b   1.000
_cell.length_c   1.000
_cell.angle_alpha   90.00
_cell.angle_beta   90.00
_cell.angle_gamma   90.00
#
_symmetry.space_group_name_H-M   'P 1'
#
loop_
_entity.id
_entity.type
_entity.pdbx_description
1 polymer ?
#
loop_
_entity_poly.entity_id
_entity_poly.type
_entity_poly.pdbx_seq_one_letter_code
_entity_poly.pdbx_strand_id
1 'polypeptide(L)'
;MNIEITARKFTPSSDLKSFINDKLLYLLKFDSNIDFAKVVLLKESRAEKVELIISSKNNRYVTKCYSSVFEKTVVNAIDIIKVQIRKKTANKKSHHLK
;
A
#
# COMPACT_ATOMS: atom_id res chain seq x y z
N MET A 1 8.76 8.65 5.41
CA MET A 1 8.44 7.25 5.03
C MET A 1 9.51 6.70 4.12
N ASN A 2 10.08 5.58 4.47
CA ASN A 2 10.99 4.86 3.58
C ASN A 2 10.17 3.93 2.69
N ILE A 3 10.44 3.98 1.39
CA ILE A 3 9.70 3.19 0.41
C ILE A 3 10.68 2.27 -0.32
N GLU A 4 10.37 0.97 -0.31
CA GLU A 4 11.14 -0.03 -1.03
C GLU A 4 10.24 -0.66 -2.09
N ILE A 5 10.65 -0.57 -3.35
CA ILE A 5 9.91 -1.15 -4.47
C ILE A 5 10.76 -2.26 -5.07
N THR A 6 10.23 -3.48 -5.06
CA THR A 6 10.86 -4.66 -5.65
C THR A 6 9.99 -5.16 -6.80
N ALA A 7 10.59 -5.45 -7.92
CA ALA A 7 9.87 -6.04 -9.06
C ALA A 7 10.47 -7.39 -9.40
N ARG A 8 9.61 -8.35 -9.73
CA ARG A 8 10.02 -9.70 -10.13
C ARG A 8 9.67 -9.90 -11.60
N LYS A 9 10.65 -10.38 -12.38
CA LYS A 9 10.53 -10.72 -13.80
C LYS A 9 10.40 -9.52 -14.74
N PHE A 10 10.62 -8.29 -14.25
CA PHE A 10 10.63 -7.10 -15.10
C PHE A 10 11.27 -5.94 -14.36
N THR A 11 11.58 -4.87 -15.10
CA THR A 11 12.09 -3.62 -14.52
C THR A 11 10.98 -2.57 -14.60
N PRO A 12 10.51 -2.04 -13.47
CA PRO A 12 9.45 -1.03 -13.51
C PRO A 12 9.98 0.29 -14.07
N SER A 13 9.12 0.99 -14.83
CA SER A 13 9.47 2.30 -15.39
C SER A 13 9.58 3.34 -14.26
N SER A 14 10.27 4.43 -14.55
CA SER A 14 10.33 5.55 -13.61
C SER A 14 8.95 6.15 -13.37
N ASP A 15 8.09 6.17 -14.38
CA ASP A 15 6.72 6.66 -14.25
C ASP A 15 5.90 5.80 -13.28
N LEU A 16 6.03 4.47 -13.37
CA LEU A 16 5.35 3.57 -12.45
C LEU A 16 5.85 3.77 -11.02
N LYS A 17 7.16 3.89 -10.84
CA LYS A 17 7.74 4.14 -9.51
C LYS A 17 7.24 5.45 -8.91
N SER A 18 7.19 6.52 -9.71
CA SER A 18 6.66 7.82 -9.26
C SER A 18 5.19 7.72 -8.88
N PHE A 19 4.42 7.03 -9.69
CA PHE A 19 3.00 6.79 -9.41
C PHE A 19 2.82 6.09 -8.05
N ILE A 20 3.59 5.03 -7.82
CA ILE A 20 3.53 4.27 -6.56
C ILE A 20 3.93 5.16 -5.38
N ASN A 21 5.01 5.92 -5.51
CA ASN A 21 5.46 6.83 -4.46
C ASN A 21 4.39 7.84 -4.08
N ASP A 22 3.76 8.46 -5.07
CA ASP A 22 2.70 9.44 -4.84
C ASP A 22 1.51 8.82 -4.10
N LYS A 23 1.09 7.62 -4.49
CA LYS A 23 -0.02 6.93 -3.85
C LYS A 23 0.31 6.53 -2.42
N LEU A 24 1.55 6.11 -2.15
CA LEU A 24 1.97 5.76 -0.80
C LEU A 24 2.02 6.99 0.11
N LEU A 25 2.54 8.10 -0.38
CA LEU A 25 2.60 9.35 0.38
C LEU A 25 1.21 9.84 0.77
N TYR A 26 0.21 9.57 -0.06
CA TYR A 26 -1.17 9.90 0.23
C TYR A 26 -1.67 9.24 1.53
N LEU A 27 -1.16 8.03 1.84
CA LEU A 27 -1.57 7.32 3.05
C LEU A 27 -1.17 8.04 4.33
N LEU A 28 -0.16 8.92 4.28
CA LEU A 28 0.25 9.71 5.45
C LEU A 28 -0.86 10.64 5.95
N LYS A 29 -1.83 10.96 5.11
CA LYS A 29 -3.01 11.74 5.53
C LYS A 29 -3.91 10.96 6.48
N PHE A 30 -3.84 9.65 6.46
CA PHE A 30 -4.69 8.77 7.28
C PHE A 30 -3.95 8.19 8.47
N ASP A 31 -2.64 8.03 8.37
CA ASP A 31 -1.78 7.56 9.46
C ASP A 31 -0.41 8.23 9.29
N SER A 32 -0.18 9.28 10.05
CA SER A 32 1.06 10.04 9.96
C SER A 32 2.27 9.30 10.57
N ASN A 33 2.04 8.20 11.26
CA ASN A 33 3.09 7.41 11.88
C ASN A 33 3.66 6.32 10.97
N ILE A 34 3.22 6.26 9.73
CA ILE A 34 3.78 5.31 8.76
C ILE A 34 5.24 5.66 8.52
N ASP A 35 6.13 4.70 8.77
CA ASP A 35 7.57 4.90 8.62
C ASP A 35 8.17 4.07 7.49
N PHE A 36 7.53 3.00 7.06
CA PHE A 36 8.06 2.13 6.03
C PHE A 36 6.96 1.54 5.17
N ALA A 37 7.22 1.46 3.86
CA ALA A 37 6.34 0.81 2.90
C ALA A 37 7.16 -0.09 1.98
N LYS A 38 6.78 -1.36 1.90
CA LYS A 38 7.38 -2.31 0.97
C LYS A 38 6.36 -2.67 -0.10
N VAL A 39 6.75 -2.51 -1.35
CA VAL A 39 5.91 -2.82 -2.50
C VAL A 39 6.60 -3.90 -3.31
N VAL A 40 5.91 -5.02 -3.54
CA VAL A 40 6.41 -6.08 -4.40
C VAL A 40 5.51 -6.15 -5.63
N LEU A 41 6.11 -5.96 -6.79
CA LEU A 41 5.43 -6.01 -8.08
C LEU A 41 5.75 -7.33 -8.74
N LEU A 42 4.71 -8.07 -9.14
CA LEU A 42 4.88 -9.34 -9.82
C LEU A 42 4.07 -9.36 -11.11
N LYS A 43 4.77 -9.47 -12.23
CA LYS A 43 4.12 -9.55 -13.54
C LYS A 43 3.94 -11.00 -13.93
N GLU A 44 2.69 -11.40 -14.08
CA GLU A 44 2.33 -12.73 -14.57
C GLU A 44 1.67 -12.63 -15.94
N SER A 45 1.46 -13.77 -16.60
CA SER A 45 0.96 -13.77 -17.99
C SER A 45 -0.39 -13.07 -18.15
N ARG A 46 -1.25 -13.13 -17.15
CA ARG A 46 -2.61 -12.56 -17.22
C ARG A 46 -2.95 -11.60 -16.10
N ALA A 47 -1.99 -11.28 -15.25
CA ALA A 47 -2.25 -10.42 -14.11
C ALA A 47 -0.99 -9.69 -13.70
N GLU A 48 -1.17 -8.47 -13.23
CA GLU A 48 -0.11 -7.69 -12.61
C GLU A 48 -0.46 -7.57 -11.14
N LYS A 49 0.36 -8.19 -10.30
CA LYS A 49 0.10 -8.31 -8.86
C LYS A 49 0.91 -7.30 -8.06
N VAL A 50 0.32 -6.80 -7.00
CA VAL A 50 0.99 -5.92 -6.03
C VAL A 50 0.79 -6.49 -4.64
N GLU A 51 1.89 -6.67 -3.94
CA GLU A 51 1.87 -6.95 -2.51
C GLU A 51 2.35 -5.68 -1.81
N LEU A 52 1.58 -5.21 -0.85
CA LEU A 52 1.86 -3.96 -0.15
C LEU A 52 1.92 -4.23 1.35
N ILE A 53 3.05 -3.87 1.96
CA ILE A 53 3.29 -4.02 3.38
C ILE A 53 3.62 -2.65 3.93
N ILE A 54 2.79 -2.16 4.85
CA ILE A 54 2.94 -0.83 5.45
C ILE A 54 3.20 -1.01 6.94
N SER A 55 4.28 -0.39 7.42
CA SER A 55 4.58 -0.36 8.85
C SER A 55 4.34 1.04 9.41
N SER A 56 3.54 1.10 10.45
CA SER A 56 3.28 2.29 11.22
C SER A 56 3.72 2.00 12.65
N LYS A 57 3.88 3.02 13.48
CA LYS A 57 4.49 2.92 14.81
C LYS A 57 4.14 1.65 15.59
N ASN A 58 2.86 1.29 15.67
CA ASN A 58 2.42 0.10 16.39
C ASN A 58 1.52 -0.81 15.54
N ASN A 59 1.47 -0.56 14.23
CA ASN A 59 0.55 -1.26 13.35
C ASN A 59 1.26 -1.75 12.10
N ARG A 60 0.71 -2.79 11.53
CA ARG A 60 1.18 -3.32 10.25
C ARG A 60 -0.04 -3.60 9.38
N TYR A 61 -0.01 -3.08 8.18
CA TYR A 61 -1.08 -3.25 7.20
C TYR A 61 -0.53 -4.02 6.01
N VAL A 62 -1.23 -5.05 5.58
CA VAL A 62 -0.78 -5.90 4.47
C VAL A 62 -1.94 -6.15 3.53
N THR A 63 -1.66 -6.10 2.23
CA THR A 63 -2.63 -6.52 1.22
C THR A 63 -1.94 -7.07 0.00
N LYS A 64 -2.65 -7.91 -0.74
CA LYS A 64 -2.23 -8.44 -2.04
C LYS A 64 -3.37 -8.22 -3.00
N CYS A 65 -3.08 -7.61 -4.13
CA CYS A 65 -4.08 -7.31 -5.15
C CYS A 65 -3.56 -7.73 -6.52
N TYR A 66 -4.47 -7.94 -7.44
CA TYR A 66 -4.11 -8.19 -8.82
C TYR A 66 -5.18 -7.62 -9.75
N SER A 67 -4.75 -7.20 -10.93
CA SER A 67 -5.63 -6.74 -12.01
C SER A 67 -4.85 -6.84 -13.30
N SER A 68 -5.40 -6.30 -14.39
CA SER A 68 -4.75 -6.35 -15.68
C SER A 68 -3.55 -5.38 -15.81
N VAL A 69 -3.50 -4.32 -15.00
CA VAL A 69 -2.43 -3.32 -15.06
C VAL A 69 -2.02 -2.88 -13.65
N PHE A 70 -0.73 -2.57 -13.47
CA PHE A 70 -0.19 -2.18 -12.18
C PHE A 70 -0.85 -0.95 -11.59
N GLU A 71 -1.11 0.08 -12.41
CA GLU A 71 -1.70 1.32 -11.91
C GLU A 71 -3.02 1.07 -11.22
N LYS A 72 -3.87 0.25 -11.81
CA LYS A 72 -5.16 -0.13 -11.22
C LYS A 72 -4.97 -0.96 -9.96
N THR A 73 -4.02 -1.91 -10.00
CA THR A 73 -3.74 -2.78 -8.87
C THR A 73 -3.22 -1.96 -7.68
N VAL A 74 -2.34 -0.99 -7.93
CA VAL A 74 -1.80 -0.10 -6.89
C VAL A 74 -2.93 0.70 -6.25
N VAL A 75 -3.82 1.29 -7.05
CA VAL A 75 -4.95 2.07 -6.51
C VAL A 75 -5.83 1.18 -5.62
N ASN A 76 -6.13 -0.03 -6.07
CA ASN A 76 -6.93 -0.97 -5.28
C ASN A 76 -6.24 -1.32 -3.95
N ALA A 77 -4.93 -1.58 -3.99
CA ALA A 77 -4.16 -1.89 -2.79
C ALA A 77 -4.16 -0.72 -1.80
N ILE A 78 -3.98 0.50 -2.29
CA ILE A 78 -4.01 1.70 -1.46
C ILE A 78 -5.39 1.87 -0.80
N ASP A 79 -6.47 1.65 -1.55
CA ASP A 79 -7.83 1.74 -1.01
C ASP A 79 -8.06 0.72 0.12
N ILE A 80 -7.56 -0.50 -0.05
CA ILE A 80 -7.67 -1.53 0.98
C ILE A 80 -6.90 -1.14 2.23
N ILE A 81 -5.68 -0.65 2.08
CA ILE A 81 -4.87 -0.19 3.22
C ILE A 81 -5.58 0.97 3.93
N LYS A 82 -6.14 1.90 3.18
CA LYS A 82 -6.89 3.03 3.74
C LYS A 82 -8.06 2.55 4.61
N VAL A 83 -8.78 1.53 4.15
CA VAL A 83 -9.87 0.94 4.93
C VAL A 83 -9.34 0.29 6.21
N GLN A 84 -8.21 -0.42 6.14
CA GLN A 84 -7.59 -1.03 7.31
C GLN A 84 -7.19 0.03 8.34
N ILE A 85 -6.62 1.14 7.89
CA ILE A 85 -6.24 2.25 8.77
C ILE A 85 -7.47 2.82 9.45
N ARG A 86 -8.55 3.06 8.71
CA ARG A 86 -9.80 3.61 9.24
C ARG A 86 -10.44 2.68 10.27
N LYS A 87 -10.43 1.38 10.02
CA LYS A 87 -10.97 0.40 10.97
C LYS A 87 -10.20 0.42 12.28
N LYS A 88 -8.87 0.53 12.19
CA LYS A 88 -8.01 0.61 13.37
C LYS A 88 -8.35 1.84 14.21
N THR A 89 -8.49 3.00 13.55
CA THR A 89 -8.84 4.27 14.19
C THR A 89 -10.26 4.20 14.81
N ALA A 90 -11.21 3.64 14.09
CA ALA A 90 -12.58 3.50 14.57
C ALA A 90 -12.65 2.60 15.81
N ASN A 91 -11.90 1.49 15.81
CA ASN A 91 -11.85 0.60 16.96
C ASN A 91 -11.25 1.29 18.18
N LYS A 92 -10.19 2.10 17.99
CA LYS A 92 -9.62 2.90 19.06
C LYS A 92 -10.63 3.89 19.64
N LYS A 93 -11.34 4.61 18.77
CA LYS A 93 -12.36 5.57 19.19
C LYS A 93 -13.47 4.88 19.96
N SER A 94 -13.97 3.78 19.45
CA SER A 94 -15.03 3.00 20.07
C SER A 94 -14.61 2.53 21.46
N HIS A 95 -13.40 2.02 21.58
CA HIS A 95 -12.84 1.56 22.85
C HIS A 95 -12.64 2.73 23.81
N HIS A 96 -12.20 3.86 23.31
CA HIS A 96 -11.94 5.06 24.12
C HIS A 96 -13.23 5.63 24.72
N LEU A 97 -14.33 5.55 23.98
CA LEU A 97 -15.62 6.10 24.41
C LEU A 97 -16.30 5.25 25.50
N LYS A 98 -15.81 4.08 25.72
CA LYS A 98 -16.30 3.22 26.81
C LYS A 98 -15.57 3.53 28.12
#